data_421100a7e272efb993fa4edd7105868b
#
_entry.id   421100a7e272efb993fa4edd7105868b
#
_cell.length_a   1.000
_cell.length_b   1.000
_cell.length_c   1.000
_cell.angle_alpha   90.00
_cell.angle_beta   90.00
_cell.angle_gamma   90.00
#
_symmetry.space_group_name_H-M   'P 1'
#
loop_
_entity.id
_entity.type
_entity.pdbx_description
1 polymer ?
#
loop_
_entity_poly.entity_id
_entity_poly.type
_entity_poly.pdbx_seq_one_letter_code
_entity_poly.pdbx_strand_id
1 'polypeptide(L)'
;MLFCATLSVAQTNYYTTSKTFYENGYTYRCDLCASRFLDLYNVNNKWIGQFPSYKSTGETFVMPDAGIQLTTHASWLENKEKVKNIVNAAFTAAQKQTIANQDITLTMYINTDTGKIDDVCFTFLNNEPYAYIPVSVYRNIELAIKENVQEVLTDEGRKLNFIYWWTSVVPK
;
A
#
# COMPACT_ATOMS: atom_id res chain seq x y z
N MET A 1 -24.44 38.08 -21.72
CA MET A 1 -24.66 36.66 -21.43
C MET A 1 -23.30 35.98 -21.52
N LEU A 2 -22.68 35.70 -20.36
CA LEU A 2 -21.33 35.11 -20.30
C LEU A 2 -21.48 33.59 -20.35
N PHE A 3 -21.03 32.95 -21.42
CA PHE A 3 -20.93 31.48 -21.50
C PHE A 3 -19.75 31.04 -20.68
N CYS A 4 -19.98 30.48 -19.51
CA CYS A 4 -18.98 29.79 -18.73
C CYS A 4 -18.78 28.39 -19.35
N ALA A 5 -17.77 28.25 -20.21
CA ALA A 5 -17.37 26.95 -20.74
C ALA A 5 -16.71 26.18 -19.58
N THR A 6 -17.43 25.26 -18.99
CA THR A 6 -16.85 24.26 -18.09
C THR A 6 -16.00 23.30 -18.93
N LEU A 7 -14.70 23.44 -18.87
CA LEU A 7 -13.78 22.44 -19.39
C LEU A 7 -13.99 21.15 -18.58
N SER A 8 -14.75 20.22 -19.13
CA SER A 8 -14.83 18.85 -18.64
C SER A 8 -13.47 18.18 -18.96
N VAL A 9 -12.57 18.16 -17.99
CA VAL A 9 -11.35 17.36 -18.08
C VAL A 9 -11.79 15.91 -17.95
N ALA A 10 -11.72 15.14 -19.03
CA ALA A 10 -11.96 13.71 -18.99
C ALA A 10 -10.98 13.08 -18.00
N GLN A 11 -11.52 12.44 -16.98
CA GLN A 11 -10.71 11.79 -15.94
C GLN A 11 -10.00 10.57 -16.54
N THR A 12 -8.67 10.58 -16.56
CA THR A 12 -7.87 9.51 -17.16
C THR A 12 -7.79 8.32 -16.22
N ASN A 13 -8.24 7.15 -16.65
CA ASN A 13 -7.95 5.91 -15.96
C ASN A 13 -6.49 5.51 -16.26
N TYR A 14 -5.64 5.50 -15.23
CA TYR A 14 -4.22 5.21 -15.38
C TYR A 14 -3.92 3.70 -15.43
N TYR A 15 -4.82 2.84 -14.95
CA TYR A 15 -4.54 1.44 -14.62
C TYR A 15 -5.46 0.44 -15.35
N THR A 16 -5.73 0.66 -16.61
CA THR A 16 -6.59 -0.21 -17.44
C THR A 16 -5.96 -1.54 -17.80
N THR A 17 -4.62 -1.61 -17.81
CA THR A 17 -3.82 -2.80 -18.17
C THR A 17 -2.59 -2.87 -17.29
N SER A 18 -2.00 -4.06 -17.19
CA SER A 18 -0.68 -4.21 -16.56
C SER A 18 0.36 -3.40 -17.31
N LYS A 19 1.08 -2.52 -16.60
CA LYS A 19 2.11 -1.64 -17.19
C LYS A 19 3.08 -1.11 -16.15
N THR A 20 4.14 -0.49 -16.65
CA THR A 20 5.15 0.17 -15.82
C THR A 20 5.09 1.69 -16.03
N PHE A 21 5.21 2.44 -14.95
CA PHE A 21 5.27 3.89 -14.91
C PHE A 21 6.69 4.33 -14.59
N TYR A 22 7.23 5.23 -15.39
CA TYR A 22 8.55 5.83 -15.21
C TYR A 22 8.36 7.33 -14.97
N GLU A 23 8.49 7.77 -13.73
CA GLU A 23 8.23 9.16 -13.35
C GLU A 23 9.26 9.65 -12.33
N ASN A 24 9.84 10.84 -12.56
CA ASN A 24 10.61 11.60 -11.57
C ASN A 24 11.64 10.76 -10.77
N GLY A 25 12.34 9.83 -11.42
CA GLY A 25 13.39 9.01 -10.80
C GLY A 25 12.87 7.81 -9.98
N TYR A 26 11.59 7.47 -10.09
CA TYR A 26 11.02 6.24 -9.53
C TYR A 26 10.27 5.45 -10.61
N THR A 27 10.14 4.15 -10.38
CA THR A 27 9.45 3.24 -11.29
C THR A 27 8.42 2.44 -10.50
N TYR A 28 7.18 2.48 -10.96
CA TYR A 28 6.07 1.71 -10.39
C TYR A 28 5.57 0.71 -11.41
N ARG A 29 5.17 -0.45 -10.93
CA ARG A 29 4.48 -1.46 -11.72
C ARG A 29 3.04 -1.59 -11.24
N CYS A 30 2.15 -1.71 -12.21
CA CYS A 30 0.76 -2.08 -12.03
C CYS A 30 0.56 -3.46 -12.64
N ASP A 31 0.11 -4.42 -11.85
CA ASP A 31 -0.27 -5.74 -12.31
C ASP A 31 -1.78 -5.92 -12.15
N LEU A 32 -2.46 -6.17 -13.27
CA LEU A 32 -3.89 -6.47 -13.26
C LEU A 32 -4.07 -7.96 -12.94
N CYS A 33 -4.66 -8.23 -11.78
CA CYS A 33 -4.98 -9.56 -11.30
C CYS A 33 -6.36 -10.03 -11.76
N ALA A 34 -6.73 -11.27 -11.45
CA ALA A 34 -8.07 -11.78 -11.71
C ALA A 34 -9.13 -10.91 -11.02
N SER A 35 -10.36 -10.87 -11.58
CA SER A 35 -11.51 -10.16 -11.03
C SER A 35 -11.36 -8.64 -10.90
N ARG A 36 -10.53 -8.02 -11.79
CA ARG A 36 -10.30 -6.56 -11.85
C ARG A 36 -9.51 -5.97 -10.67
N PHE A 37 -9.02 -6.77 -9.75
CA PHE A 37 -8.07 -6.29 -8.76
C PHE A 37 -6.75 -5.92 -9.43
N LEU A 38 -6.13 -4.91 -8.86
CA LEU A 38 -4.89 -4.36 -9.37
C LEU A 38 -3.94 -4.16 -8.19
N ASP A 39 -2.72 -4.63 -8.37
CA ASP A 39 -1.61 -4.39 -7.46
C ASP A 39 -0.69 -3.32 -8.05
N LEU A 40 -0.49 -2.23 -7.30
CA LEU A 40 0.38 -1.13 -7.66
C LEU A 40 1.52 -1.03 -6.64
N TYR A 41 2.76 -1.14 -7.11
CA TYR A 41 3.93 -1.18 -6.25
C TYR A 41 5.19 -0.62 -6.93
N ASN A 42 6.17 -0.21 -6.13
CA ASN A 42 7.49 0.15 -6.61
C ASN A 42 8.20 -1.11 -7.15
N VAL A 43 8.84 -1.03 -8.32
CA VAL A 43 9.55 -2.18 -8.92
C VAL A 43 10.72 -2.70 -8.07
N ASN A 44 11.22 -1.87 -7.14
CA ASN A 44 12.24 -2.27 -6.19
C ASN A 44 11.67 -3.07 -5.00
N ASN A 45 10.34 -3.28 -4.94
CA ASN A 45 9.71 -4.12 -3.94
C ASN A 45 10.13 -5.58 -4.15
N LYS A 46 11.06 -6.05 -3.31
CA LYS A 46 11.63 -7.40 -3.38
C LYS A 46 10.72 -8.48 -2.80
N TRP A 47 9.66 -8.09 -2.12
CA TRP A 47 8.79 -9.01 -1.39
C TRP A 47 7.49 -9.35 -2.10
N ILE A 48 7.18 -8.66 -3.21
CA ILE A 48 5.95 -8.91 -3.99
C ILE A 48 5.93 -10.36 -4.46
N GLY A 49 4.83 -11.07 -4.20
CA GLY A 49 4.67 -12.48 -4.56
C GLY A 49 5.52 -13.46 -3.74
N GLN A 50 6.23 -12.98 -2.71
CA GLN A 50 7.01 -13.82 -1.80
C GLN A 50 6.21 -14.19 -0.55
N PHE A 51 6.54 -15.34 0.05
CA PHE A 51 6.03 -15.74 1.37
C PHE A 51 7.13 -15.57 2.42
N PRO A 52 6.77 -15.14 3.65
CA PRO A 52 7.74 -15.11 4.74
C PRO A 52 8.36 -16.48 4.99
N SER A 53 9.64 -16.50 5.35
CA SER A 53 10.36 -17.72 5.67
C SER A 53 11.26 -17.50 6.91
N TYR A 54 11.60 -18.58 7.58
CA TYR A 54 12.52 -18.53 8.71
C TYR A 54 13.96 -18.25 8.22
N LYS A 55 14.61 -17.25 8.80
CA LYS A 55 16.00 -16.89 8.49
C LYS A 55 16.99 -18.05 8.68
N SER A 56 16.74 -18.89 9.68
CA SER A 56 17.64 -19.97 10.06
C SER A 56 17.58 -21.19 9.14
N THR A 57 16.41 -21.50 8.60
CA THR A 57 16.19 -22.72 7.80
C THR A 57 15.81 -22.44 6.36
N GLY A 58 15.30 -21.25 6.04
CA GLY A 58 14.71 -20.94 4.74
C GLY A 58 13.31 -21.53 4.52
N GLU A 59 12.78 -22.29 5.48
CA GLU A 59 11.45 -22.88 5.38
C GLU A 59 10.37 -21.80 5.39
N THR A 60 9.33 -21.98 4.58
CA THR A 60 8.19 -21.07 4.51
C THR A 60 7.51 -21.01 5.89
N PHE A 61 7.29 -19.79 6.37
CA PHE A 61 6.51 -19.58 7.59
C PHE A 61 5.02 -19.80 7.31
N VAL A 62 4.39 -20.62 8.13
CA VAL A 62 2.95 -20.85 8.15
C VAL A 62 2.42 -20.37 9.49
N MET A 63 1.42 -19.48 9.47
CA MET A 63 0.79 -19.00 10.69
C MET A 63 0.14 -20.19 11.44
N PRO A 64 0.50 -20.43 12.70
CA PRO A 64 -0.14 -21.49 13.51
C PRO A 64 -1.64 -21.21 13.72
N ASP A 65 -2.45 -22.27 13.87
CA ASP A 65 -3.91 -22.15 14.11
C ASP A 65 -4.24 -21.34 15.37
N ALA A 66 -3.41 -21.44 16.41
CA ALA A 66 -3.54 -20.62 17.61
C ALA A 66 -3.20 -19.14 17.42
N GLY A 67 -2.68 -18.78 16.24
CA GLY A 67 -2.13 -17.48 15.96
C GLY A 67 -0.80 -17.24 16.69
N ILE A 68 -0.04 -16.27 16.24
CA ILE A 68 1.17 -15.80 16.88
C ILE A 68 1.35 -14.31 16.59
N GLN A 69 1.80 -13.55 17.56
CA GLN A 69 2.09 -12.14 17.37
C GLN A 69 3.53 -11.98 16.83
N LEU A 70 3.64 -11.39 15.64
CA LEU A 70 4.94 -11.08 15.01
C LEU A 70 5.40 -9.66 15.32
N THR A 71 4.45 -8.77 15.64
CA THR A 71 4.66 -7.41 16.15
C THR A 71 3.89 -7.23 17.43
N THR A 72 4.25 -6.25 18.26
CA THR A 72 3.49 -5.99 19.48
C THR A 72 2.13 -5.36 19.15
N HIS A 73 1.10 -5.74 19.90
CA HIS A 73 -0.25 -5.21 19.69
C HIS A 73 -0.31 -3.67 19.82
N ALA A 74 0.46 -3.11 20.73
CA ALA A 74 0.51 -1.66 20.96
C ALA A 74 1.07 -0.92 19.73
N SER A 75 2.19 -1.39 19.15
CA SER A 75 2.76 -0.75 17.95
C SER A 75 1.85 -0.89 16.74
N TRP A 76 1.21 -2.06 16.60
CA TRP A 76 0.24 -2.29 15.53
C TRP A 76 -0.94 -1.31 15.58
N LEU A 77 -1.53 -1.07 16.76
CA LEU A 77 -2.64 -0.12 16.92
C LEU A 77 -2.20 1.32 16.58
N GLU A 78 -1.05 1.74 17.12
CA GLU A 78 -0.51 3.07 16.87
C GLU A 78 -0.22 3.28 15.37
N ASN A 79 0.44 2.33 14.74
CA ASN A 79 0.84 2.42 13.34
C ASN A 79 -0.36 2.33 12.40
N LYS A 80 -1.40 1.58 12.73
CA LYS A 80 -2.66 1.57 11.99
C LYS A 80 -3.28 2.97 11.88
N GLU A 81 -3.30 3.73 12.98
CA GLU A 81 -3.82 5.10 12.96
C GLU A 81 -2.86 6.06 12.20
N LYS A 82 -1.53 5.88 12.32
CA LYS A 82 -0.55 6.64 11.51
C LYS A 82 -0.77 6.43 10.01
N VAL A 83 -0.89 5.17 9.58
CA VAL A 83 -1.13 4.82 8.16
C VAL A 83 -2.42 5.46 7.67
N LYS A 84 -3.50 5.37 8.44
CA LYS A 84 -4.78 6.00 8.11
C LYS A 84 -4.65 7.51 7.93
N ASN A 85 -3.93 8.19 8.82
CA ASN A 85 -3.71 9.63 8.74
C ASN A 85 -2.85 10.01 7.53
N ILE A 86 -1.80 9.25 7.23
CA ILE A 86 -0.94 9.43 6.04
C ILE A 86 -1.77 9.31 4.77
N VAL A 87 -2.53 8.22 4.64
CA VAL A 87 -3.39 7.98 3.47
C VAL A 87 -4.42 9.11 3.34
N ASN A 88 -5.06 9.48 4.47
CA ASN A 88 -6.04 10.55 4.47
C ASN A 88 -5.45 11.91 4.03
N ALA A 89 -4.23 12.23 4.44
CA ALA A 89 -3.56 13.48 4.09
C ALA A 89 -3.10 13.54 2.62
N ALA A 90 -2.90 12.39 1.97
CA ALA A 90 -2.35 12.32 0.62
C ALA A 90 -3.36 12.71 -0.48
N PHE A 91 -4.65 12.57 -0.22
CA PHE A 91 -5.71 12.87 -1.19
C PHE A 91 -6.25 14.28 -1.00
N THR A 92 -6.45 14.99 -2.10
CA THR A 92 -7.15 16.29 -2.11
C THR A 92 -8.62 16.14 -1.74
N ALA A 93 -9.28 17.23 -1.33
CA ALA A 93 -10.72 17.22 -1.03
C ALA A 93 -11.57 16.73 -2.23
N ALA A 94 -11.22 17.13 -3.46
CA ALA A 94 -11.91 16.69 -4.67
C ALA A 94 -11.72 15.18 -4.91
N GLN A 95 -10.51 14.63 -4.69
CA GLN A 95 -10.25 13.20 -4.80
C GLN A 95 -11.04 12.41 -3.75
N LYS A 96 -11.05 12.85 -2.50
CA LYS A 96 -11.85 12.23 -1.42
C LYS A 96 -13.34 12.19 -1.74
N GLN A 97 -13.86 13.28 -2.28
CA GLN A 97 -15.27 13.35 -2.71
C GLN A 97 -15.56 12.32 -3.82
N THR A 98 -14.63 12.13 -4.76
CA THR A 98 -14.77 11.13 -5.83
C THR A 98 -14.63 9.70 -5.31
N ILE A 99 -13.71 9.47 -4.37
CA ILE A 99 -13.50 8.17 -3.72
C ILE A 99 -14.74 7.70 -2.94
N ALA A 100 -15.49 8.62 -2.34
CA ALA A 100 -16.84 8.39 -1.81
C ALA A 100 -17.02 7.11 -0.99
N ASN A 101 -16.28 6.97 0.11
CA ASN A 101 -16.36 5.84 1.05
C ASN A 101 -15.83 4.49 0.53
N GLN A 102 -15.19 4.43 -0.61
CA GLN A 102 -14.47 3.23 -1.03
C GLN A 102 -13.15 3.11 -0.28
N ASP A 103 -12.73 1.90 0.00
CA ASP A 103 -11.46 1.63 0.66
C ASP A 103 -10.35 1.29 -0.33
N ILE A 104 -9.13 1.56 0.08
CA ILE A 104 -7.92 1.08 -0.57
C ILE A 104 -7.19 0.15 0.40
N THR A 105 -6.75 -1.00 -0.08
CA THR A 105 -5.94 -1.91 0.71
C THR A 105 -4.46 -1.62 0.51
N LEU A 106 -3.74 -1.51 1.63
CA LEU A 106 -2.29 -1.38 1.65
C LEU A 106 -1.70 -2.63 2.29
N THR A 107 -0.76 -3.27 1.60
CA THR A 107 0.11 -4.31 2.15
C THR A 107 1.48 -3.71 2.41
N MET A 108 1.91 -3.71 3.66
CA MET A 108 3.20 -3.18 4.09
C MET A 108 4.14 -4.33 4.42
N TYR A 109 5.36 -4.27 3.90
CA TYR A 109 6.41 -5.26 4.11
C TYR A 109 7.41 -4.71 5.13
N ILE A 110 7.55 -5.42 6.24
CA ILE A 110 8.30 -4.99 7.42
C ILE A 110 9.66 -5.68 7.44
N ASN A 111 10.70 -4.89 7.55
CA ASN A 111 12.06 -5.35 7.78
C ASN A 111 12.17 -5.92 9.20
N THR A 112 12.52 -7.18 9.33
CA THR A 112 12.55 -7.89 10.62
C THR A 112 13.83 -7.67 11.45
N ASP A 113 14.78 -6.91 10.93
CA ASP A 113 15.94 -6.46 11.71
C ASP A 113 15.66 -5.10 12.36
N THR A 114 14.92 -4.23 11.68
CA THR A 114 14.72 -2.84 12.10
C THR A 114 13.28 -2.50 12.52
N GLY A 115 12.29 -3.28 12.10
CA GLY A 115 10.87 -2.97 12.26
C GLY A 115 10.34 -1.91 11.29
N LYS A 116 11.19 -1.31 10.44
CA LYS A 116 10.77 -0.31 9.47
C LYS A 116 10.03 -0.94 8.30
N ILE A 117 9.20 -0.12 7.63
CA ILE A 117 8.55 -0.54 6.40
C ILE A 117 9.55 -0.45 5.24
N ASP A 118 9.88 -1.59 4.64
CA ASP A 118 10.73 -1.65 3.45
C ASP A 118 9.96 -1.27 2.18
N ASP A 119 8.73 -1.78 2.04
CA ASP A 119 7.94 -1.63 0.83
C ASP A 119 6.43 -1.56 1.12
N VAL A 120 5.68 -1.01 0.17
CA VAL A 120 4.21 -0.92 0.20
C VAL A 120 3.64 -1.38 -1.14
N CYS A 121 2.58 -2.17 -1.11
CA CYS A 121 1.74 -2.50 -2.25
C CYS A 121 0.34 -1.95 -2.02
N PHE A 122 -0.24 -1.34 -3.04
CA PHE A 122 -1.61 -0.81 -3.04
C PHE A 122 -2.49 -1.72 -3.88
N THR A 123 -3.60 -2.20 -3.29
CA THR A 123 -4.57 -3.05 -4.00
C THR A 123 -5.92 -2.36 -4.06
N PHE A 124 -6.48 -2.23 -5.27
CA PHE A 124 -7.80 -1.63 -5.53
C PHE A 124 -8.39 -2.18 -6.84
N LEU A 125 -9.65 -1.89 -7.13
CA LEU A 125 -10.27 -2.30 -8.39
C LEU A 125 -9.97 -1.31 -9.51
N ASN A 126 -9.71 -1.79 -10.73
CA ASN A 126 -9.33 -0.97 -11.88
C ASN A 126 -10.46 -0.08 -12.44
N ASN A 127 -11.68 -0.27 -11.97
CA ASN A 127 -12.86 0.53 -12.33
C ASN A 127 -13.36 1.44 -11.18
N GLU A 128 -12.64 1.48 -10.08
CA GLU A 128 -12.93 2.35 -8.93
C GLU A 128 -12.23 3.69 -9.03
N PRO A 129 -12.63 4.69 -8.22
CA PRO A 129 -12.04 6.02 -8.23
C PRO A 129 -10.52 6.05 -8.07
N TYR A 130 -9.95 5.09 -7.37
CA TYR A 130 -8.50 4.95 -7.21
C TYR A 130 -7.77 4.76 -8.53
N ALA A 131 -8.41 4.16 -9.53
CA ALA A 131 -7.83 3.99 -10.86
C ALA A 131 -7.62 5.32 -11.62
N TYR A 132 -8.17 6.41 -11.11
CA TYR A 132 -8.02 7.76 -11.66
C TYR A 132 -7.03 8.64 -10.86
N ILE A 133 -6.38 8.06 -9.87
CA ILE A 133 -5.38 8.75 -9.05
C ILE A 133 -3.99 8.55 -9.67
N PRO A 134 -3.21 9.63 -9.89
CA PRO A 134 -1.85 9.51 -10.45
C PRO A 134 -0.93 8.69 -9.54
N VAL A 135 0.03 7.98 -10.14
CA VAL A 135 1.02 7.16 -9.41
C VAL A 135 1.84 7.97 -8.40
N SER A 136 2.05 9.27 -8.65
CA SER A 136 2.75 10.17 -7.73
C SER A 136 2.09 10.29 -6.36
N VAL A 137 0.76 10.18 -6.27
CA VAL A 137 0.05 10.19 -4.97
C VAL A 137 0.39 8.93 -4.17
N TYR A 138 0.36 7.77 -4.81
CA TYR A 138 0.75 6.49 -4.19
C TYR A 138 2.22 6.51 -3.75
N ARG A 139 3.09 7.11 -4.57
CA ARG A 139 4.50 7.30 -4.20
C ARG A 139 4.65 8.15 -2.95
N ASN A 140 3.91 9.23 -2.81
CA ASN A 140 3.94 10.07 -1.62
C ASN A 140 3.46 9.32 -0.37
N ILE A 141 2.42 8.50 -0.50
CA ILE A 141 1.94 7.62 0.59
C ILE A 141 3.03 6.62 0.99
N GLU A 142 3.63 5.91 0.02
CA GLU A 142 4.73 4.96 0.29
C GLU A 142 5.86 5.62 1.07
N LEU A 143 6.35 6.76 0.60
CA LEU A 143 7.45 7.48 1.24
C LEU A 143 7.11 7.89 2.66
N ALA A 144 5.92 8.46 2.87
CA ALA A 144 5.48 8.89 4.19
C ALA A 144 5.32 7.70 5.16
N ILE A 145 4.84 6.55 4.68
CA ILE A 145 4.75 5.32 5.48
C ILE A 145 6.17 4.84 5.85
N LYS A 146 7.08 4.73 4.89
CA LYS A 146 8.47 4.28 5.12
C LYS A 146 9.23 5.17 6.10
N GLU A 147 8.91 6.46 6.15
CA GLU A 147 9.51 7.43 7.05
C GLU A 147 8.94 7.39 8.47
N ASN A 148 7.61 7.22 8.60
CA ASN A 148 6.90 7.48 9.86
C ASN A 148 6.37 6.24 10.56
N VAL A 149 6.37 5.07 9.90
CA VAL A 149 5.82 3.82 10.44
C VAL A 149 6.96 2.86 10.78
N GLN A 150 6.98 2.41 12.02
CA GLN A 150 7.93 1.42 12.51
C GLN A 150 7.26 0.50 13.52
N GLU A 151 7.34 -0.81 13.29
CA GLU A 151 6.78 -1.83 14.16
C GLU A 151 7.76 -2.25 15.24
N VAL A 152 7.23 -2.53 16.43
CA VAL A 152 7.99 -3.21 17.49
C VAL A 152 7.80 -4.71 17.32
N LEU A 153 8.88 -5.37 16.93
CA LEU A 153 8.89 -6.81 16.62
C LEU A 153 8.94 -7.65 17.89
N THR A 154 8.20 -8.76 17.89
CA THR A 154 8.37 -9.83 18.88
C THR A 154 9.60 -10.70 18.55
N ASP A 155 10.00 -11.57 19.46
CA ASP A 155 11.09 -12.54 19.21
C ASP A 155 10.74 -13.47 18.04
N GLU A 156 9.48 -13.86 17.90
CA GLU A 156 9.01 -14.67 16.76
C GLU A 156 9.09 -13.91 15.44
N GLY A 157 8.68 -12.62 15.43
CA GLY A 157 8.78 -11.78 14.24
C GLY A 157 10.22 -11.64 13.75
N ARG A 158 11.19 -11.53 14.65
CA ARG A 158 12.62 -11.40 14.30
C ARG A 158 13.23 -12.64 13.65
N LYS A 159 12.60 -13.81 13.79
CA LYS A 159 13.05 -15.06 13.15
C LYS A 159 12.77 -15.11 11.65
N LEU A 160 11.87 -14.25 11.14
CA LEU A 160 11.45 -14.25 9.74
C LEU A 160 12.33 -13.32 8.89
N ASN A 161 12.42 -13.62 7.59
CA ASN A 161 13.13 -12.77 6.63
C ASN A 161 12.42 -11.44 6.37
N PHE A 162 11.09 -11.43 6.41
CA PHE A 162 10.22 -10.25 6.44
C PHE A 162 8.87 -10.64 7.06
N ILE A 163 8.07 -9.62 7.41
CA ILE A 163 6.68 -9.76 7.80
C ILE A 163 5.87 -8.88 6.88
N TYR A 164 4.64 -9.24 6.59
CA TYR A 164 3.70 -8.32 5.99
C TYR A 164 2.43 -8.25 6.82
N TRP A 165 1.82 -7.08 6.84
CA TRP A 165 0.45 -6.91 7.27
C TRP A 165 -0.29 -5.96 6.33
N TRP A 166 -1.57 -6.15 6.24
CA TRP A 166 -2.42 -5.34 5.38
C TRP A 166 -3.47 -4.58 6.19
N THR A 167 -3.89 -3.44 5.66
CA THR A 167 -4.99 -2.66 6.21
C THR A 167 -5.77 -2.02 5.09
N SER A 168 -7.09 -1.95 5.25
CA SER A 168 -7.95 -1.16 4.36
C SER A 168 -8.22 0.20 4.99
N VAL A 169 -8.13 1.24 4.18
CA VAL A 169 -8.34 2.63 4.60
C VAL A 169 -9.33 3.31 3.68
N VAL A 170 -10.34 3.95 4.27
CA VAL A 170 -11.27 4.86 3.59
C VAL A 170 -10.82 6.29 3.87
N PRO A 171 -10.30 7.06 2.88
CA PRO A 171 -9.97 8.47 3.06
C PRO A 171 -11.21 9.32 3.36
N LYS A 172 -11.08 10.26 4.31
CA LYS A 172 -12.18 11.10 4.79
C LYS A 172 -11.85 12.59 4.69
#